data_faf4efd0e9c6cf530de22ddb4bc9a779
#
_entry.id   faf4efd0e9c6cf530de22ddb4bc9a779
#
_cell.length_a   1.000
_cell.length_b   1.000
_cell.length_c   1.000
_cell.angle_alpha   90.00
_cell.angle_beta   90.00
_cell.angle_gamma   90.00
#
_symmetry.space_group_name_H-M   'P 1'
#
loop_
_entity.id
_entity.type
_entity.pdbx_description
1 polymer ?
#
loop_
_entity_poly.entity_id
_entity_poly.type
_entity_poly.pdbx_seq_one_letter_code
_entity_poly.pdbx_strand_id
1 'polypeptide(L)'
;MIDEVLFLRHGRTAYNLGRRLQGQIDIPLDIVGRWQVDQSAYELARRYYWAKITNQAQHPETLQQPTGPDAHLADPNEITQAPASKRQMTIISSDLFRAQQTARAFANLLGLPVEYDSRLRERSFGEWEGMTREEIREANALDYDSWRSHTGGELNHGVESRTHTGQRGSRAVLDILDRHRENIVPTTLLIVGHGSWIVATIETLLGMDPDSLSNLGSMRNAFWSRMTPAGDAERPRWTLDEFNQGPAIAAFTDWENGPDDLRGPNMPQWKPIMQ
;
A
#
# COMPACT_ATOMS: atom_id res chain seq x y z
N MET A 1 -6.28 9.25 -18.47
CA MET A 1 -6.34 7.77 -18.46
C MET A 1 -5.26 7.23 -17.52
N ILE A 2 -5.62 6.32 -16.60
CA ILE A 2 -4.64 5.66 -15.74
C ILE A 2 -3.91 4.60 -16.59
N ASP A 3 -2.60 4.69 -16.65
CA ASP A 3 -1.71 3.80 -17.40
C ASP A 3 -0.66 3.09 -16.51
N GLU A 4 -0.66 3.40 -15.21
CA GLU A 4 0.18 2.76 -14.21
C GLU A 4 -0.55 2.73 -12.86
N VAL A 5 -0.50 1.60 -12.16
CA VAL A 5 -1.07 1.43 -10.82
C VAL A 5 0.01 0.90 -9.88
N LEU A 6 0.26 1.64 -8.80
CA LEU A 6 1.10 1.21 -7.69
C LEU A 6 0.22 0.80 -6.52
N PHE A 7 0.53 -0.35 -5.93
CA PHE A 7 -0.04 -0.82 -4.67
C PHE A 7 1.02 -0.74 -3.58
N LEU A 8 0.80 0.09 -2.58
CA LEU A 8 1.69 0.27 -1.44
C LEU A 8 1.05 -0.31 -0.17
N ARG A 9 1.71 -1.26 0.46
CA ARG A 9 1.25 -1.77 1.76
C ARG A 9 1.62 -0.79 2.86
N HIS A 10 0.72 -0.62 3.85
CA HIS A 10 1.01 0.17 5.06
C HIS A 10 2.27 -0.30 5.80
N GLY A 11 2.90 0.59 6.56
CA GLY A 11 4.03 0.30 7.45
C GLY A 11 3.66 -0.63 8.62
N ARG A 12 4.66 -1.07 9.38
CA ARG A 12 4.47 -1.96 10.52
C ARG A 12 3.58 -1.34 11.60
N THR A 13 2.78 -2.18 12.24
CA THR A 13 1.97 -1.86 13.42
C THR A 13 2.37 -2.75 14.59
N ALA A 14 1.90 -2.45 15.80
CA ALA A 14 2.10 -3.31 16.96
C ALA A 14 1.54 -4.73 16.74
N TYR A 15 0.48 -4.88 15.94
CA TYR A 15 -0.09 -6.20 15.61
C TYR A 15 0.79 -6.98 14.63
N ASN A 16 1.42 -6.31 13.65
CA ASN A 16 2.42 -6.98 12.81
C ASN A 16 3.58 -7.49 13.65
N LEU A 17 4.09 -6.66 14.58
CA LEU A 17 5.15 -7.05 15.51
C LEU A 17 4.73 -8.23 16.39
N GLY A 18 3.51 -8.20 16.95
CA GLY A 18 2.93 -9.27 17.77
C GLY A 18 2.39 -10.45 16.96
N ARG A 19 2.53 -10.48 15.62
CA ARG A 19 2.02 -11.52 14.72
C ARG A 19 0.53 -11.78 14.86
N ARG A 20 -0.25 -10.74 15.21
CA ARG A 20 -1.71 -10.81 15.32
C ARG A 20 -2.37 -10.48 13.99
N LEU A 21 -3.45 -11.19 13.65
CA LEU A 21 -4.28 -10.85 12.50
C LEU A 21 -5.00 -9.53 12.79
N GLN A 22 -4.77 -8.52 11.97
CA GLN A 22 -5.35 -7.20 12.20
C GLN A 22 -6.76 -7.07 11.63
N GLY A 23 -6.94 -7.60 10.40
CA GLY A 23 -8.16 -7.40 9.67
C GLY A 23 -8.54 -5.93 9.59
N GLN A 24 -9.74 -5.62 10.03
CA GLN A 24 -10.29 -4.27 10.02
C GLN A 24 -10.17 -3.54 11.37
N ILE A 25 -9.53 -4.14 12.38
CA ILE A 25 -9.18 -3.43 13.61
C ILE A 25 -8.30 -2.24 13.25
N ASP A 26 -8.70 -1.04 13.71
CA ASP A 26 -8.04 0.20 13.33
C ASP A 26 -7.01 0.62 14.38
N ILE A 27 -5.74 0.40 14.07
CA ILE A 27 -4.59 0.73 14.91
C ILE A 27 -3.54 1.52 14.12
N PRO A 28 -2.78 2.40 14.78
CA PRO A 28 -1.74 3.21 14.13
C PRO A 28 -0.50 2.40 13.75
N LEU A 29 0.36 3.02 12.94
CA LEU A 29 1.74 2.58 12.75
C LEU A 29 2.50 2.66 14.08
N ASP A 30 3.38 1.69 14.33
CA ASP A 30 4.38 1.80 15.39
C ASP A 30 5.59 2.66 14.93
N ILE A 31 6.56 2.85 15.84
CA ILE A 31 7.72 3.70 15.55
C ILE A 31 8.54 3.19 14.35
N VAL A 32 8.71 1.87 14.25
CA VAL A 32 9.44 1.25 13.14
C VAL A 32 8.62 1.33 11.85
N GLY A 33 7.29 1.15 11.93
CA GLY A 33 6.41 1.33 10.78
C GLY A 33 6.45 2.73 10.20
N ARG A 34 6.55 3.76 11.04
CA ARG A 34 6.74 5.15 10.60
C ARG A 34 8.08 5.31 9.87
N TRP A 35 9.17 4.79 10.45
CA TRP A 35 10.47 4.78 9.78
C TRP A 35 10.43 4.04 8.44
N GLN A 36 9.81 2.86 8.38
CA GLN A 36 9.64 2.10 7.12
C GLN A 36 8.92 2.93 6.06
N VAL A 37 7.84 3.57 6.46
CA VAL A 37 7.02 4.40 5.57
C VAL A 37 7.81 5.61 5.07
N ASP A 38 8.58 6.28 5.94
CA ASP A 38 9.41 7.41 5.54
C ASP A 38 10.46 6.98 4.50
N GLN A 39 11.14 5.84 4.71
CA GLN A 39 12.14 5.34 3.75
C GLN A 39 11.50 5.04 2.37
N SER A 40 10.35 4.36 2.37
CA SER A 40 9.62 4.03 1.14
C SER A 40 9.04 5.27 0.47
N ALA A 41 8.53 6.22 1.26
CA ALA A 41 8.02 7.49 0.76
C ALA A 41 9.13 8.32 0.08
N TYR A 42 10.31 8.40 0.65
CA TYR A 42 11.45 9.08 0.03
C TYR A 42 11.87 8.42 -1.28
N GLU A 43 11.96 7.09 -1.33
CA GLU A 43 12.33 6.38 -2.55
C GLU A 43 11.30 6.59 -3.66
N LEU A 44 10.01 6.45 -3.34
CA LEU A 44 8.92 6.68 -4.29
C LEU A 44 8.83 8.17 -4.69
N ALA A 45 9.01 9.10 -3.75
CA ALA A 45 9.00 10.53 -4.08
C ALA A 45 10.13 10.93 -5.04
N ARG A 46 11.31 10.31 -4.93
CA ARG A 46 12.38 10.50 -5.92
C ARG A 46 11.99 9.96 -7.29
N ARG A 47 11.40 8.77 -7.33
CA ARG A 47 10.95 8.13 -8.58
C ARG A 47 9.84 8.92 -9.28
N TYR A 48 8.94 9.51 -8.50
CA TYR A 48 7.78 10.26 -8.97
C TYR A 48 7.90 11.76 -8.74
N TYR A 49 9.11 12.30 -8.66
CA TYR A 49 9.34 13.73 -8.39
C TYR A 49 8.62 14.66 -9.39
N TRP A 50 8.46 14.22 -10.62
CA TRP A 50 7.69 14.92 -11.64
C TRP A 50 6.25 15.23 -11.19
N ALA A 51 5.65 14.39 -10.34
CA ALA A 51 4.29 14.62 -9.84
C ALA A 51 4.24 15.87 -8.95
N LYS A 52 5.29 16.11 -8.14
CA LYS A 52 5.43 17.35 -7.37
C LYS A 52 5.50 18.57 -8.28
N ILE A 53 6.34 18.52 -9.30
CA ILE A 53 6.51 19.64 -10.25
C ILE A 53 5.19 19.91 -10.99
N THR A 54 4.51 18.86 -11.46
CA THR A 54 3.21 19.01 -12.12
C THR A 54 2.16 19.62 -11.20
N ASN A 55 2.07 19.15 -9.95
CA ASN A 55 1.13 19.69 -8.97
C ASN A 55 1.44 21.17 -8.66
N GLN A 56 2.69 21.52 -8.45
CA GLN A 56 3.11 22.91 -8.20
C GLN A 56 2.81 23.83 -9.40
N ALA A 57 3.00 23.34 -10.64
CA ALA A 57 2.68 24.08 -11.84
C ALA A 57 1.15 24.31 -12.02
N GLN A 58 0.34 23.36 -11.57
CA GLN A 58 -1.13 23.47 -11.61
C GLN A 58 -1.69 24.28 -10.44
N HIS A 59 -1.00 24.31 -9.30
CA HIS A 59 -1.42 24.95 -8.05
C HIS A 59 -0.30 25.82 -7.48
N PRO A 60 0.12 26.90 -8.17
CA PRO A 60 1.21 27.77 -7.74
C PRO A 60 0.95 28.43 -6.38
N GLU A 61 -0.31 28.55 -5.98
CA GLU A 61 -0.72 29.04 -4.65
C GLU A 61 -0.29 28.11 -3.50
N THR A 62 0.01 26.86 -3.79
CA THR A 62 0.48 25.88 -2.77
C THR A 62 1.98 25.90 -2.53
N LEU A 63 2.73 26.73 -3.28
CA LEU A 63 4.18 26.86 -3.11
C LEU A 63 4.49 27.42 -1.72
N GLN A 64 5.09 26.58 -0.89
CA GLN A 64 5.64 27.04 0.38
C GLN A 64 6.91 27.87 0.09
N GLN A 65 6.90 29.11 0.50
CA GLN A 65 8.09 29.96 0.44
C GLN A 65 9.14 29.39 1.44
N PRO A 66 10.39 29.18 0.99
CA PRO A 66 11.42 28.73 1.87
C PRO A 66 11.66 29.79 2.97
N THR A 67 11.93 29.32 4.18
CA THR A 67 12.22 30.17 5.34
C THR A 67 13.65 29.97 5.79
N GLY A 68 14.33 31.06 6.15
CA GLY A 68 15.71 31.01 6.66
C GLY A 68 16.64 31.97 5.92
N PRO A 69 17.87 32.19 6.46
CA PRO A 69 18.80 33.17 5.90
C PRO A 69 19.30 32.86 4.49
N ASP A 70 19.31 31.59 4.09
CA ASP A 70 19.73 31.12 2.77
C ASP A 70 18.54 30.80 1.85
N ALA A 71 17.35 31.25 2.21
CA ALA A 71 16.14 30.98 1.42
C ALA A 71 16.16 31.81 0.16
N HIS A 72 16.25 31.12 -1.00
CA HIS A 72 15.96 31.70 -2.29
C HIS A 72 14.48 31.61 -2.57
N LEU A 73 13.86 32.74 -2.90
CA LEU A 73 12.47 32.77 -3.35
C LEU A 73 12.37 31.93 -4.63
N ALA A 74 11.51 30.90 -4.62
CA ALA A 74 11.16 30.20 -5.84
C ALA A 74 10.45 31.20 -6.76
N ASP A 75 10.94 31.35 -8.00
CA ASP A 75 10.24 32.15 -9.00
C ASP A 75 9.03 31.35 -9.49
N PRO A 76 7.78 31.78 -9.21
CA PRO A 76 6.59 31.11 -9.70
C PRO A 76 6.58 30.97 -11.24
N ASN A 77 7.23 31.91 -11.95
CA ASN A 77 7.34 31.83 -13.40
C ASN A 77 8.27 30.72 -13.87
N GLU A 78 9.36 30.46 -13.14
CA GLU A 78 10.27 29.36 -13.43
C GLU A 78 9.56 28.01 -13.32
N ILE A 79 8.75 27.82 -12.30
CA ILE A 79 7.96 26.60 -12.10
C ILE A 79 6.86 26.44 -13.15
N THR A 80 6.15 27.55 -13.48
CA THR A 80 5.10 27.51 -14.51
C THR A 80 5.66 27.35 -15.93
N GLN A 81 6.91 27.73 -16.17
CA GLN A 81 7.61 27.55 -17.44
C GLN A 81 8.40 26.22 -17.49
N ALA A 82 8.57 25.54 -16.37
CA ALA A 82 9.15 24.19 -16.38
C ALA A 82 8.28 23.32 -17.30
N PRO A 83 8.89 22.46 -18.15
CA PRO A 83 8.13 21.59 -19.00
C PRO A 83 7.23 20.73 -18.12
N ALA A 84 5.93 21.08 -18.08
CA ALA A 84 4.95 20.33 -17.33
C ALA A 84 5.04 18.88 -17.74
N SER A 85 5.22 17.99 -16.76
CA SER A 85 5.07 16.59 -17.06
C SER A 85 3.69 16.39 -17.66
N LYS A 86 3.63 15.70 -18.79
CA LYS A 86 2.34 15.33 -19.41
C LYS A 86 1.64 14.22 -18.63
N ARG A 87 2.08 13.96 -17.40
CA ARG A 87 1.55 12.92 -16.50
C ARG A 87 0.99 13.54 -15.23
N GLN A 88 0.00 12.89 -14.66
CA GLN A 88 -0.60 13.23 -13.36
C GLN A 88 -0.45 12.06 -12.39
N MET A 89 -0.64 12.31 -11.11
CA MET A 89 -0.70 11.30 -10.07
C MET A 89 -1.94 11.50 -9.21
N THR A 90 -2.62 10.39 -8.94
CA THR A 90 -3.75 10.32 -7.99
C THR A 90 -3.38 9.35 -6.88
N ILE A 91 -3.71 9.71 -5.64
CA ILE A 91 -3.43 8.90 -4.45
C ILE A 91 -4.76 8.55 -3.78
N ILE A 92 -5.04 7.25 -3.67
CA ILE A 92 -6.22 6.74 -2.98
C ILE A 92 -5.76 5.75 -1.91
N SER A 93 -6.29 5.87 -0.70
CA SER A 93 -5.93 5.04 0.43
C SER A 93 -7.15 4.36 1.05
N SER A 94 -6.92 3.18 1.62
CA SER A 94 -7.83 2.66 2.63
C SER A 94 -8.03 3.70 3.74
N ASP A 95 -9.23 3.75 4.28
CA ASP A 95 -9.62 4.64 5.37
C ASP A 95 -9.17 4.14 6.76
N LEU A 96 -8.51 2.98 6.86
CA LEU A 96 -7.89 2.54 8.11
C LEU A 96 -6.63 3.38 8.42
N PHE A 97 -6.50 3.78 9.68
CA PHE A 97 -5.55 4.81 10.10
C PHE A 97 -4.09 4.51 9.71
N ARG A 98 -3.64 3.26 9.84
CA ARG A 98 -2.30 2.83 9.39
C ARG A 98 -2.05 3.08 7.89
N ALA A 99 -3.07 2.89 7.05
CA ALA A 99 -2.97 3.17 5.62
C ALA A 99 -2.99 4.68 5.35
N GLN A 100 -3.85 5.44 6.06
CA GLN A 100 -3.85 6.90 5.99
C GLN A 100 -2.49 7.50 6.36
N GLN A 101 -1.87 7.04 7.46
CA GLN A 101 -0.54 7.51 7.88
C GLN A 101 0.50 7.23 6.79
N THR A 102 0.44 6.05 6.17
CA THR A 102 1.34 5.65 5.08
C THR A 102 1.13 6.52 3.84
N ALA A 103 -0.12 6.73 3.43
CA ALA A 103 -0.44 7.55 2.26
C ALA A 103 0.00 9.01 2.44
N ARG A 104 -0.25 9.59 3.63
CA ARG A 104 0.11 10.97 3.94
C ARG A 104 1.62 11.21 3.95
N ALA A 105 2.41 10.26 4.43
CA ALA A 105 3.87 10.40 4.43
C ALA A 105 4.42 10.58 3.01
N PHE A 106 3.88 9.85 2.03
CA PHE A 106 4.24 10.01 0.62
C PHE A 106 3.62 11.28 0.02
N ALA A 107 2.31 11.48 0.21
CA ALA A 107 1.56 12.59 -0.38
C ALA A 107 2.11 13.95 0.03
N ASN A 108 2.51 14.11 1.31
CA ASN A 108 3.08 15.35 1.82
C ASN A 108 4.42 15.72 1.15
N LEU A 109 5.23 14.75 0.75
CA LEU A 109 6.49 15.00 0.03
C LEU A 109 6.26 15.58 -1.37
N LEU A 110 5.12 15.25 -1.98
CA LEU A 110 4.73 15.69 -3.33
C LEU A 110 3.72 16.84 -3.32
N GLY A 111 3.14 17.18 -2.17
CA GLY A 111 2.06 18.18 -2.06
C GLY A 111 0.74 17.71 -2.66
N LEU A 112 0.47 16.40 -2.71
CA LEU A 112 -0.72 15.83 -3.34
C LEU A 112 -1.82 15.54 -2.32
N PRO A 113 -3.11 15.66 -2.69
CA PRO A 113 -4.22 15.23 -1.86
C PRO A 113 -4.30 13.70 -1.80
N VAL A 114 -4.96 13.19 -0.75
CA VAL A 114 -5.26 11.76 -0.59
C VAL A 114 -6.78 11.58 -0.51
N GLU A 115 -7.34 10.75 -1.38
CA GLU A 115 -8.71 10.27 -1.30
C GLU A 115 -8.77 8.99 -0.46
N TYR A 116 -9.94 8.72 0.15
CA TYR A 116 -10.15 7.52 0.98
C TYR A 116 -11.29 6.67 0.42
N ASP A 117 -11.08 5.35 0.38
CA ASP A 117 -12.07 4.39 -0.07
C ASP A 117 -12.08 3.16 0.86
N SER A 118 -13.20 2.90 1.51
CA SER A 118 -13.36 1.76 2.43
C SER A 118 -13.28 0.39 1.74
N ARG A 119 -13.49 0.34 0.43
CA ARG A 119 -13.31 -0.89 -0.36
C ARG A 119 -11.86 -1.36 -0.42
N LEU A 120 -10.90 -0.51 -0.03
CA LEU A 120 -9.47 -0.81 0.05
C LEU A 120 -9.05 -1.36 1.41
N ARG A 121 -9.97 -1.50 2.38
CA ARG A 121 -9.68 -2.10 3.69
C ARG A 121 -9.14 -3.51 3.57
N GLU A 122 -8.36 -3.93 4.58
CA GLU A 122 -7.84 -5.29 4.68
C GLU A 122 -8.98 -6.34 4.64
N ARG A 123 -8.62 -7.56 4.28
CA ARG A 123 -9.44 -8.74 4.45
C ARG A 123 -9.96 -8.78 5.89
N SER A 124 -11.26 -8.92 6.08
CA SER A 124 -11.79 -9.16 7.41
C SER A 124 -11.39 -10.56 7.88
N PHE A 125 -10.89 -10.64 9.11
CA PHE A 125 -10.56 -11.92 9.74
C PHE A 125 -11.61 -12.37 10.77
N GLY A 126 -12.81 -11.71 10.80
CA GLY A 126 -13.92 -12.10 11.63
C GLY A 126 -13.53 -12.31 13.09
N GLU A 127 -13.89 -13.45 13.66
CA GLU A 127 -13.57 -13.80 15.06
C GLU A 127 -12.06 -13.94 15.34
N TRP A 128 -11.23 -14.08 14.30
CA TRP A 128 -9.79 -14.22 14.44
C TRP A 128 -9.03 -12.89 14.51
N GLU A 129 -9.75 -11.77 14.36
CA GLU A 129 -9.11 -10.45 14.49
C GLU A 129 -8.55 -10.26 15.89
N GLY A 130 -7.30 -9.81 15.96
CA GLY A 130 -6.55 -9.65 17.20
C GLY A 130 -5.83 -10.90 17.71
N MET A 131 -6.12 -12.07 17.17
CA MET A 131 -5.50 -13.33 17.58
C MET A 131 -4.17 -13.58 16.86
N THR A 132 -3.24 -14.26 17.53
CA THR A 132 -2.08 -14.86 16.88
C THR A 132 -2.44 -16.18 16.21
N ARG A 133 -1.55 -16.70 15.36
CA ARG A 133 -1.77 -18.01 14.74
C ARG A 133 -1.79 -19.16 15.76
N GLU A 134 -1.01 -19.04 16.80
CA GLU A 134 -0.95 -19.98 17.92
C GLU A 134 -2.29 -19.99 18.67
N GLU A 135 -2.83 -18.82 19.05
CA GLU A 135 -4.12 -18.68 19.72
C GLU A 135 -5.26 -19.25 18.86
N ILE A 136 -5.27 -19.00 17.55
CA ILE A 136 -6.27 -19.57 16.62
C ILE A 136 -6.17 -21.09 16.58
N ARG A 137 -4.96 -21.62 16.48
CA ARG A 137 -4.73 -23.08 16.45
C ARG A 137 -5.14 -23.76 17.75
N GLU A 138 -4.86 -23.13 18.88
CA GLU A 138 -5.29 -23.63 20.20
C GLU A 138 -6.83 -23.62 20.34
N ALA A 139 -7.49 -22.59 19.79
CA ALA A 139 -8.94 -22.48 19.84
C ALA A 139 -9.64 -23.50 18.91
N ASN A 140 -9.12 -23.69 17.69
CA ASN A 140 -9.69 -24.63 16.71
C ASN A 140 -8.62 -25.13 15.72
N ALA A 141 -7.95 -26.22 16.06
CA ALA A 141 -6.88 -26.80 15.27
C ALA A 141 -7.34 -27.26 13.88
N LEU A 142 -8.56 -27.82 13.75
CA LEU A 142 -9.05 -28.33 12.47
C LEU A 142 -9.28 -27.20 11.46
N ASP A 143 -9.95 -26.14 11.88
CA ASP A 143 -10.22 -25.00 11.01
C ASP A 143 -8.94 -24.21 10.70
N TYR A 144 -8.00 -24.13 11.66
CA TYR A 144 -6.68 -23.58 11.43
C TYR A 144 -5.90 -24.35 10.36
N ASP A 145 -5.85 -25.68 10.45
CA ASP A 145 -5.14 -26.52 9.49
C ASP A 145 -5.82 -26.47 8.10
N SER A 146 -7.17 -26.41 8.06
CA SER A 146 -7.94 -26.19 6.83
C SER A 146 -7.62 -24.82 6.21
N TRP A 147 -7.56 -23.77 7.00
CA TRP A 147 -7.12 -22.44 6.52
C TRP A 147 -5.71 -22.48 5.94
N ARG A 148 -4.78 -23.13 6.63
CA ARG A 148 -3.38 -23.25 6.17
C ARG A 148 -3.26 -24.04 4.86
N SER A 149 -4.18 -24.96 4.61
CA SER A 149 -4.26 -25.80 3.42
C SER A 149 -5.14 -25.17 2.31
N HIS A 150 -5.66 -23.96 2.51
CA HIS A 150 -6.57 -23.26 1.60
C HIS A 150 -7.87 -24.05 1.29
N THR A 151 -8.41 -24.74 2.29
CA THR A 151 -9.65 -25.52 2.18
C THR A 151 -10.85 -24.90 2.89
N GLY A 152 -10.71 -23.64 3.37
CA GLY A 152 -11.81 -22.78 3.75
C GLY A 152 -12.28 -22.87 5.20
N GLY A 153 -11.50 -23.49 6.12
CA GLY A 153 -11.88 -23.59 7.55
C GLY A 153 -12.06 -22.23 8.24
N GLU A 154 -11.35 -21.20 7.79
CA GLU A 154 -11.50 -19.85 8.31
C GLU A 154 -12.89 -19.24 8.07
N LEU A 155 -13.62 -19.70 7.06
CA LEU A 155 -14.95 -19.19 6.73
C LEU A 155 -15.97 -19.50 7.84
N ASN A 156 -15.75 -20.55 8.63
CA ASN A 156 -16.58 -20.91 9.79
C ASN A 156 -16.52 -19.84 10.90
N HIS A 157 -15.52 -18.96 10.86
CA HIS A 157 -15.26 -17.90 11.85
C HIS A 157 -15.55 -16.49 11.31
N GLY A 158 -16.35 -16.39 10.23
CA GLY A 158 -16.72 -15.12 9.62
C GLY A 158 -15.56 -14.40 8.93
N VAL A 159 -14.46 -15.11 8.62
CA VAL A 159 -13.36 -14.57 7.85
C VAL A 159 -13.80 -14.37 6.40
N GLU A 160 -13.53 -13.20 5.83
CA GLU A 160 -13.80 -12.92 4.41
C GLU A 160 -12.98 -13.87 3.52
N SER A 161 -13.58 -14.49 2.50
CA SER A 161 -12.81 -15.32 1.55
C SER A 161 -11.79 -14.48 0.76
N ARG A 162 -10.71 -15.09 0.31
CA ARG A 162 -9.72 -14.39 -0.53
C ARG A 162 -10.32 -13.98 -1.87
N THR A 163 -11.17 -14.83 -2.45
CA THR A 163 -11.92 -14.51 -3.67
C THR A 163 -12.80 -13.28 -3.48
N HIS A 164 -13.55 -13.16 -2.37
CA HIS A 164 -14.35 -11.98 -2.11
C HIS A 164 -13.49 -10.72 -1.93
N THR A 165 -12.39 -10.82 -1.17
CA THR A 165 -11.41 -9.73 -0.99
C THR A 165 -10.86 -9.26 -2.35
N GLY A 166 -10.43 -10.20 -3.21
CA GLY A 166 -9.90 -9.90 -4.54
C GLY A 166 -10.93 -9.28 -5.47
N GLN A 167 -12.17 -9.79 -5.46
CA GLN A 167 -13.27 -9.23 -6.26
C GLN A 167 -13.63 -7.81 -5.80
N ARG A 168 -13.68 -7.55 -4.49
CA ARG A 168 -13.93 -6.22 -3.94
C ARG A 168 -12.81 -5.25 -4.35
N GLY A 169 -11.55 -5.70 -4.24
CA GLY A 169 -10.39 -4.92 -4.61
C GLY A 169 -10.33 -4.63 -6.10
N SER A 170 -10.50 -5.64 -6.95
CA SER A 170 -10.47 -5.47 -8.41
C SER A 170 -11.58 -4.54 -8.91
N ARG A 171 -12.81 -4.66 -8.36
CA ARG A 171 -13.90 -3.73 -8.68
C ARG A 171 -13.55 -2.30 -8.29
N ALA A 172 -12.98 -2.08 -7.08
CA ALA A 172 -12.55 -0.75 -6.67
C ALA A 172 -11.52 -0.15 -7.65
N VAL A 173 -10.53 -0.94 -8.05
CA VAL A 173 -9.51 -0.52 -9.03
C VAL A 173 -10.16 -0.17 -10.38
N LEU A 174 -11.01 -1.04 -10.91
CA LEU A 174 -11.68 -0.82 -12.20
C LEU A 174 -12.59 0.41 -12.17
N ASP A 175 -13.36 0.63 -11.10
CA ASP A 175 -14.18 1.82 -10.92
C ASP A 175 -13.34 3.11 -10.86
N ILE A 176 -12.14 3.04 -10.26
CA ILE A 176 -11.21 4.17 -10.25
C ILE A 176 -10.68 4.44 -11.66
N LEU A 177 -10.30 3.40 -12.40
CA LEU A 177 -9.88 3.54 -13.78
C LEU A 177 -10.98 4.18 -14.65
N ASP A 178 -12.23 3.73 -14.46
CA ASP A 178 -13.39 4.24 -15.21
C ASP A 178 -13.64 5.74 -14.94
N ARG A 179 -13.57 6.17 -13.69
CA ARG A 179 -13.67 7.60 -13.33
C ARG A 179 -12.62 8.49 -14.03
N HIS A 180 -11.48 7.92 -14.41
CA HIS A 180 -10.38 8.62 -15.11
C HIS A 180 -10.33 8.33 -16.62
N ARG A 181 -11.35 7.65 -17.17
CA ARG A 181 -11.36 7.20 -18.57
C ARG A 181 -11.23 8.37 -19.55
N GLU A 182 -11.94 9.46 -19.29
CA GLU A 182 -11.94 10.64 -20.16
C GLU A 182 -10.71 11.55 -19.98
N ASN A 183 -9.91 11.29 -18.98
CA ASN A 183 -8.68 12.05 -18.77
C ASN A 183 -7.66 11.69 -19.86
N ILE A 184 -7.35 12.64 -20.72
CA ILE A 184 -6.39 12.48 -21.83
C ILE A 184 -4.97 12.38 -21.30
N VAL A 185 -4.71 12.93 -20.11
CA VAL A 185 -3.37 12.93 -19.51
C VAL A 185 -3.09 11.57 -18.89
N PRO A 186 -1.96 10.92 -19.24
CA PRO A 186 -1.52 9.72 -18.58
C PRO A 186 -1.42 9.92 -17.07
N THR A 187 -1.96 8.99 -16.29
CA THR A 187 -2.08 9.15 -14.85
C THR A 187 -1.54 7.92 -14.13
N THR A 188 -0.61 8.12 -13.20
CA THR A 188 -0.18 7.09 -12.25
C THR A 188 -1.15 7.10 -11.06
N LEU A 189 -1.72 5.94 -10.75
CA LEU A 189 -2.55 5.74 -9.57
C LEU A 189 -1.73 5.06 -8.48
N LEU A 190 -1.59 5.72 -7.32
CA LEU A 190 -1.08 5.09 -6.11
C LEU A 190 -2.23 4.67 -5.21
N ILE A 191 -2.31 3.38 -4.92
CA ILE A 191 -3.26 2.80 -3.97
C ILE A 191 -2.50 2.37 -2.72
N VAL A 192 -2.89 2.92 -1.56
CA VAL A 192 -2.34 2.50 -0.27
C VAL A 192 -3.32 1.59 0.43
N GLY A 193 -2.87 0.37 0.71
CA GLY A 193 -3.73 -0.69 1.25
C GLY A 193 -2.98 -1.66 2.18
N HIS A 194 -3.38 -2.91 2.13
CA HIS A 194 -3.04 -3.93 3.12
C HIS A 194 -2.53 -5.20 2.45
N GLY A 195 -1.88 -6.06 3.24
CA GLY A 195 -1.15 -7.21 2.72
C GLY A 195 -2.04 -8.21 1.96
N SER A 196 -3.08 -8.72 2.59
CA SER A 196 -3.95 -9.73 1.98
C SER A 196 -4.82 -9.12 0.87
N TRP A 197 -5.30 -7.88 1.08
CA TRP A 197 -6.10 -7.17 0.09
C TRP A 197 -5.31 -6.93 -1.21
N ILE A 198 -4.05 -6.45 -1.12
CA ILE A 198 -3.21 -6.20 -2.31
C ILE A 198 -2.98 -7.48 -3.07
N VAL A 199 -2.55 -8.56 -2.39
CA VAL A 199 -2.22 -9.83 -3.06
C VAL A 199 -3.46 -10.41 -3.75
N ALA A 200 -4.60 -10.51 -3.05
CA ALA A 200 -5.83 -11.04 -3.63
C ALA A 200 -6.34 -10.17 -4.80
N THR A 201 -6.18 -8.84 -4.71
CA THR A 201 -6.55 -7.93 -5.80
C THR A 201 -5.66 -8.15 -7.04
N ILE A 202 -4.34 -8.23 -6.86
CA ILE A 202 -3.39 -8.50 -7.95
C ILE A 202 -3.71 -9.84 -8.61
N GLU A 203 -3.89 -10.90 -7.82
CA GLU A 203 -4.26 -12.23 -8.31
C GLU A 203 -5.53 -12.18 -9.17
N THR A 204 -6.58 -11.52 -8.67
CA THR A 204 -7.84 -11.37 -9.41
C THR A 204 -7.68 -10.58 -10.71
N LEU A 205 -6.92 -9.47 -10.70
CA LEU A 205 -6.65 -8.67 -11.90
C LEU A 205 -5.85 -9.46 -12.95
N LEU A 206 -4.97 -10.37 -12.53
CA LEU A 206 -4.20 -11.28 -13.40
C LEU A 206 -5.03 -12.49 -13.87
N GLY A 207 -6.28 -12.62 -13.43
CA GLY A 207 -7.12 -13.78 -13.76
C GLY A 207 -6.75 -15.06 -13.00
N MET A 208 -6.00 -14.93 -11.90
CA MET A 208 -5.67 -16.04 -11.00
C MET A 208 -6.79 -16.24 -9.98
N ASP A 209 -6.90 -17.44 -9.43
CA ASP A 209 -7.82 -17.76 -8.36
C ASP A 209 -7.15 -17.45 -7.00
N PRO A 210 -7.62 -16.44 -6.23
CA PRO A 210 -7.01 -16.09 -4.95
C PRO A 210 -7.17 -17.16 -3.85
N ASP A 211 -8.14 -18.05 -3.95
CA ASP A 211 -8.35 -19.13 -2.98
C ASP A 211 -7.47 -20.35 -3.27
N SER A 212 -6.86 -20.45 -4.46
CA SER A 212 -5.85 -21.46 -4.75
C SER A 212 -4.54 -21.17 -4.01
N LEU A 213 -3.62 -22.15 -3.96
CA LEU A 213 -2.27 -21.91 -3.47
C LEU A 213 -1.61 -20.82 -4.32
N SER A 214 -1.40 -19.67 -3.70
CA SER A 214 -0.86 -18.50 -4.38
C SER A 214 0.60 -18.69 -4.78
N ASN A 215 0.91 -18.31 -6.01
CA ASN A 215 2.29 -18.18 -6.48
C ASN A 215 2.89 -16.81 -6.09
N LEU A 216 2.08 -15.88 -5.57
CA LEU A 216 2.52 -14.59 -5.06
C LEU A 216 2.74 -14.68 -3.55
N GLY A 217 3.92 -14.27 -3.09
CA GLY A 217 4.24 -14.20 -1.67
C GLY A 217 3.50 -13.06 -0.96
N SER A 218 3.58 -13.03 0.37
CA SER A 218 3.02 -11.92 1.15
C SER A 218 3.80 -10.64 0.91
N MET A 219 3.11 -9.52 0.76
CA MET A 219 3.71 -8.19 0.72
C MET A 219 4.39 -7.86 2.05
N ARG A 220 5.61 -7.31 2.03
CA ARG A 220 6.27 -6.74 3.23
C ARG A 220 5.66 -5.38 3.59
N ASN A 221 5.76 -4.98 4.85
CA ASN A 221 5.29 -3.66 5.29
C ASN A 221 6.04 -2.53 4.57
N ALA A 222 5.31 -1.53 4.12
CA ALA A 222 5.78 -0.39 3.34
C ALA A 222 6.45 -0.75 2.00
N PHE A 223 6.27 -1.96 1.49
CA PHE A 223 6.69 -2.36 0.15
C PHE A 223 5.57 -2.13 -0.86
N TRP A 224 5.95 -2.02 -2.14
CA TRP A 224 5.03 -1.75 -3.24
C TRP A 224 5.10 -2.80 -4.34
N SER A 225 4.04 -2.84 -5.13
CA SER A 225 3.95 -3.58 -6.39
C SER A 225 3.44 -2.65 -7.48
N ARG A 226 3.84 -2.86 -8.72
CA ARG A 226 3.44 -2.04 -9.85
C ARG A 226 2.80 -2.89 -10.94
N MET A 227 1.68 -2.42 -11.46
CA MET A 227 0.96 -3.04 -12.55
C MET A 227 0.65 -2.03 -13.66
N THR A 228 0.60 -2.51 -14.89
CA THR A 228 0.23 -1.72 -16.07
C THR A 228 -1.04 -2.29 -16.69
N PRO A 229 -2.14 -1.51 -16.78
CA PRO A 229 -3.31 -1.88 -17.55
C PRO A 229 -3.06 -1.59 -19.04
N ALA A 230 -3.49 -2.50 -19.92
CA ALA A 230 -3.36 -2.34 -21.37
C ALA A 230 -4.60 -2.86 -22.11
N GLY A 231 -4.91 -2.28 -23.26
CA GLY A 231 -6.03 -2.67 -24.12
C GLY A 231 -7.32 -1.97 -23.80
N ASP A 232 -8.43 -2.68 -23.84
CA ASP A 232 -9.76 -2.13 -23.62
C ASP A 232 -9.95 -1.67 -22.16
N ALA A 233 -10.45 -0.46 -21.99
CA ALA A 233 -10.70 0.13 -20.67
C ALA A 233 -11.77 -0.62 -19.85
N GLU A 234 -12.71 -1.33 -20.51
CA GLU A 234 -13.73 -2.12 -19.81
C GLU A 234 -13.17 -3.47 -19.29
N ARG A 235 -12.17 -4.03 -19.98
CA ARG A 235 -11.52 -5.29 -19.66
C ARG A 235 -10.02 -5.20 -19.93
N PRO A 236 -9.28 -4.41 -19.17
CA PRO A 236 -7.85 -4.25 -19.38
C PRO A 236 -7.12 -5.57 -19.13
N ARG A 237 -6.14 -5.85 -19.96
CA ARG A 237 -5.12 -6.85 -19.63
C ARG A 237 -4.14 -6.24 -18.65
N TRP A 238 -3.77 -6.99 -17.65
CA TRP A 238 -2.87 -6.54 -16.61
C TRP A 238 -1.50 -7.19 -16.78
N THR A 239 -0.47 -6.39 -16.59
CA THR A 239 0.91 -6.87 -16.45
C THR A 239 1.39 -6.52 -15.05
N LEU A 240 1.95 -7.51 -14.35
CA LEU A 240 2.65 -7.29 -13.08
C LEU A 240 4.12 -6.99 -13.41
N ASP A 241 4.50 -5.73 -13.29
CA ASP A 241 5.85 -5.26 -13.65
C ASP A 241 6.83 -5.38 -12.49
N GLU A 242 6.34 -5.11 -11.26
CA GLU A 242 7.11 -5.21 -10.03
C GLU A 242 6.24 -5.84 -8.93
N PHE A 243 6.81 -6.76 -8.17
CA PHE A 243 6.13 -7.34 -7.02
C PHE A 243 6.97 -7.23 -5.77
N ASN A 244 6.37 -6.71 -4.68
CA ASN A 244 6.96 -6.66 -3.34
C ASN A 244 8.35 -5.99 -3.33
N GLN A 245 8.49 -4.86 -4.02
CA GLN A 245 9.69 -4.04 -4.06
C GLN A 245 9.73 -3.11 -2.84
N GLY A 246 10.92 -2.82 -2.37
CA GLY A 246 11.15 -1.90 -1.26
C GLY A 246 12.28 -0.92 -1.55
N PRO A 247 12.51 0.06 -0.68
CA PRO A 247 13.62 1.00 -0.83
C PRO A 247 14.95 0.27 -0.70
N ALA A 248 15.99 0.80 -1.36
CA ALA A 248 17.32 0.19 -1.40
C ALA A 248 17.87 -0.13 0.02
N ILE A 249 17.58 0.72 0.99
CA ILE A 249 18.01 0.53 2.39
C ILE A 249 17.48 -0.78 3.00
N ALA A 250 16.34 -1.28 2.55
CA ALA A 250 15.74 -2.53 3.06
C ALA A 250 16.58 -3.79 2.75
N ALA A 251 17.56 -3.69 1.83
CA ALA A 251 18.50 -4.75 1.53
C ALA A 251 19.70 -4.80 2.51
N PHE A 252 19.93 -3.70 3.25
CA PHE A 252 21.10 -3.53 4.10
C PHE A 252 20.78 -3.35 5.59
N THR A 253 19.49 -3.30 5.94
CA THR A 253 19.04 -3.14 7.31
C THR A 253 18.05 -4.23 7.69
N ASP A 254 17.90 -4.45 9.00
CA ASP A 254 16.82 -5.28 9.53
C ASP A 254 15.48 -4.52 9.35
N TRP A 255 14.89 -4.68 8.17
CA TRP A 255 13.68 -3.95 7.82
C TRP A 255 12.52 -4.19 8.78
N GLU A 256 12.39 -5.42 9.27
CA GLU A 256 11.25 -5.84 10.09
C GLU A 256 11.34 -5.28 11.52
N ASN A 257 12.55 -5.16 12.06
CA ASN A 257 12.77 -4.63 13.42
C ASN A 257 13.24 -3.16 13.43
N GLY A 258 13.59 -2.60 12.29
CA GLY A 258 14.13 -1.24 12.17
C GLY A 258 15.58 -1.12 12.63
N PRO A 259 16.14 0.08 12.52
CA PRO A 259 17.49 0.38 12.99
C PRO A 259 17.57 0.28 14.53
N ASP A 260 18.79 0.04 15.03
CA ASP A 260 19.03 -0.18 16.46
C ASP A 260 18.55 0.99 17.34
N ASP A 261 18.66 2.22 16.87
CA ASP A 261 18.20 3.42 17.56
C ASP A 261 16.69 3.45 17.83
N LEU A 262 15.92 2.69 17.08
CA LEU A 262 14.47 2.58 17.29
C LEU A 262 14.07 1.34 18.10
N ARG A 263 15.05 0.51 18.51
CA ARG A 263 14.81 -0.69 19.31
C ARG A 263 14.93 -0.34 20.79
N GLY A 264 13.80 -0.23 21.48
CA GLY A 264 13.80 -0.12 22.93
C GLY A 264 14.18 -1.45 23.60
N PRO A 265 14.75 -1.43 24.82
CA PRO A 265 15.18 -2.64 25.54
C PRO A 265 14.05 -3.64 25.83
N ASN A 266 12.80 -3.18 25.81
CA ASN A 266 11.61 -3.98 26.09
C ASN A 266 10.72 -4.22 24.86
N MET A 267 11.17 -3.85 23.64
CA MET A 267 10.40 -4.09 22.43
C MET A 267 10.55 -5.54 21.98
N PRO A 268 9.45 -6.28 21.78
CA PRO A 268 9.53 -7.61 21.20
C PRO A 268 10.15 -7.50 19.81
N GLN A 269 11.17 -8.30 19.54
CA GLN A 269 11.79 -8.34 18.23
C GLN A 269 11.03 -9.32 17.33
N TRP A 270 10.79 -8.91 16.12
CA TRP A 270 10.33 -9.83 15.09
C TRP A 270 11.45 -10.84 14.80
N LYS A 271 11.16 -12.11 14.98
CA LYS A 271 12.04 -13.18 14.50
C LYS A 271 11.48 -13.65 13.16
N PRO A 272 12.25 -13.56 12.06
CA PRO A 272 11.83 -14.18 10.80
C PRO A 272 11.52 -15.65 11.08
N ILE A 273 10.45 -16.15 10.50
CA ILE A 273 10.25 -17.60 10.45
C ILE A 273 11.38 -18.10 9.55
N MET A 274 12.35 -18.78 10.14
CA MET A 274 13.34 -19.52 9.35
C MET A 274 12.56 -20.51 8.50
N GLN A 275 12.67 -20.36 7.18
CA GLN A 275 12.06 -21.25 6.19
C GLN A 275 12.73 -22.64 6.27
#